data_25a4d7013bd763c001c882f502279e6f
#
_entry.id   25a4d7013bd763c001c882f502279e6f
#
_cell.length_a   1.000
_cell.length_b   1.000
_cell.length_c   1.000
_cell.angle_alpha   90.00
_cell.angle_beta   90.00
_cell.angle_gamma   90.00
#
_symmetry.space_group_name_H-M   'P 1'
#
loop_
_entity.id
_entity.type
_entity.pdbx_description
1 polymer ?
#
loop_
_entity_poly.entity_id
_entity_poly.type
_entity_poly.pdbx_seq_one_letter_code
_entity_poly.pdbx_strand_id
1 'polypeptide(L)'
;FVDVVRLHAQDGVDFVTLHCGITRKTIDQIRNHKRKMNIVSRGGSLVFAWMCMTGEENPFYEYYDEILDICREYDVTISLGDACRPGCLAEKDVQVMVEGPGHVPLDQVEANMKVQQSICQGAPFYVLGPIVTDVAPGYDHITSAIGGAVAAMSGAAFLCYVTPAEHLALPNLEDVKQGIMASKIAA
;
A
#
# COMPACT_ATOMS: atom_id res chain seq x y z
N PHE A 1 22.40 3.77 -8.11
CA PHE A 1 20.97 3.74 -7.76
C PHE A 1 20.15 4.53 -8.80
N VAL A 2 20.43 5.81 -9.00
CA VAL A 2 19.68 6.65 -9.95
C VAL A 2 19.79 6.13 -11.38
N ASP A 3 20.99 5.72 -11.82
CA ASP A 3 21.20 5.11 -13.15
C ASP A 3 20.32 3.88 -13.38
N VAL A 4 20.09 3.07 -12.34
CA VAL A 4 19.22 1.89 -12.44
C VAL A 4 17.76 2.31 -12.61
N VAL A 5 17.31 3.37 -11.92
CA VAL A 5 15.96 3.93 -12.13
C VAL A 5 15.81 4.41 -13.57
N ARG A 6 16.82 5.11 -14.10
CA ARG A 6 16.83 5.58 -15.49
C ARG A 6 16.80 4.42 -16.49
N LEU A 7 17.55 3.34 -16.24
CA LEU A 7 17.52 2.15 -17.11
C LEU A 7 16.12 1.51 -17.13
N HIS A 8 15.48 1.33 -15.97
CA HIS A 8 14.12 0.79 -15.91
C HIS A 8 13.11 1.71 -16.62
N ALA A 9 13.24 3.03 -16.45
CA ALA A 9 12.40 3.98 -17.15
C ALA A 9 12.56 3.89 -18.68
N GLN A 10 13.80 3.74 -19.16
CA GLN A 10 14.10 3.53 -20.58
C GLN A 10 13.55 2.21 -21.12
N ASP A 11 13.51 1.17 -20.30
CA ASP A 11 12.90 -0.13 -20.64
C ASP A 11 11.36 -0.07 -20.71
N GLY A 12 10.74 1.07 -20.34
CA GLY A 12 9.32 1.31 -20.48
C GLY A 12 8.46 0.74 -19.35
N VAL A 13 8.97 0.76 -18.11
CA VAL A 13 8.14 0.40 -16.94
C VAL A 13 7.11 1.50 -16.66
N ASP A 14 5.89 1.11 -16.27
CA ASP A 14 4.82 2.05 -15.95
C ASP A 14 4.98 2.68 -14.56
N PHE A 15 5.58 1.93 -13.62
CA PHE A 15 5.84 2.43 -12.27
C PHE A 15 7.07 1.78 -11.63
N VAL A 16 7.61 2.47 -10.62
CA VAL A 16 8.70 1.97 -9.77
C VAL A 16 8.35 2.15 -8.30
N THR A 17 8.66 1.16 -7.46
CA THR A 17 8.52 1.29 -6.02
C THR A 17 9.86 1.59 -5.38
N LEU A 18 9.99 2.76 -4.76
CA LEU A 18 11.22 3.25 -4.17
C LEU A 18 11.03 3.59 -2.69
N HIS A 19 12.00 3.23 -1.85
CA HIS A 19 11.97 3.49 -0.41
C HIS A 19 12.71 4.81 -0.09
N CYS A 20 12.10 5.93 -0.48
CA CYS A 20 12.70 7.26 -0.32
C CYS A 20 12.63 7.83 1.12
N GLY A 21 11.79 7.26 1.98
CA GLY A 21 11.52 7.78 3.32
C GLY A 21 12.52 7.38 4.42
N ILE A 22 13.49 6.50 4.13
CA ILE A 22 14.54 6.12 5.08
C ILE A 22 15.65 7.17 4.99
N THR A 23 16.02 7.76 6.13
CA THR A 23 17.13 8.70 6.26
C THR A 23 18.08 8.25 7.35
N ARG A 24 19.27 8.82 7.44
CA ARG A 24 20.20 8.55 8.54
C ARG A 24 19.56 8.80 9.92
N LYS A 25 18.75 9.85 10.03
CA LYS A 25 18.00 10.14 11.26
C LYS A 25 17.02 9.01 11.60
N THR A 26 16.36 8.43 10.61
CA THR A 26 15.47 7.27 10.79
C THR A 26 16.25 6.04 11.28
N ILE A 27 17.46 5.82 10.74
CA ILE A 27 18.35 4.73 11.19
C ILE A 27 18.69 4.87 12.66
N ASP A 28 19.11 6.06 13.10
CA ASP A 28 19.47 6.32 14.50
C ASP A 28 18.27 6.10 15.43
N GLN A 29 17.07 6.52 15.02
CA GLN A 29 15.84 6.26 15.76
C GLN A 29 15.54 4.76 15.87
N ILE A 30 15.61 4.01 14.78
CA ILE A 30 15.34 2.55 14.79
C ILE A 30 16.36 1.79 15.64
N ARG A 31 17.64 2.18 15.60
CA ARG A 31 18.69 1.56 16.42
C ARG A 31 18.49 1.82 17.91
N ASN A 32 18.00 3.00 18.28
CA ASN A 32 17.78 3.40 19.66
C ASN A 32 16.46 2.88 20.22
N HIS A 33 15.48 2.59 19.38
CA HIS A 33 14.21 1.98 19.76
C HIS A 33 14.29 0.47 19.57
N LYS A 34 14.03 -0.27 20.65
CA LYS A 34 13.99 -1.75 20.63
C LYS A 34 12.71 -2.23 19.95
N ARG A 35 12.68 -2.19 18.63
CA ARG A 35 11.62 -2.82 17.86
C ARG A 35 11.66 -4.33 18.04
N LYS A 36 10.50 -4.98 18.17
CA LYS A 36 10.41 -6.44 18.24
C LYS A 36 10.61 -7.09 16.87
N MET A 37 10.10 -6.47 15.85
CA MET A 37 10.36 -6.81 14.45
C MET A 37 11.26 -5.74 13.83
N ASN A 38 12.24 -6.17 13.09
CA ASN A 38 13.08 -5.27 12.30
C ASN A 38 12.29 -4.69 11.11
N ILE A 39 12.97 -4.09 10.16
CA ILE A 39 12.37 -3.61 8.93
C ILE A 39 11.79 -4.79 8.14
N VAL A 40 10.47 -4.85 8.01
CA VAL A 40 9.75 -5.95 7.36
C VAL A 40 9.70 -5.84 5.84
N SER A 41 9.95 -4.65 5.31
CA SER A 41 10.06 -4.42 3.87
C SER A 41 11.40 -4.93 3.35
N ARG A 42 11.36 -5.81 2.34
CA ARG A 42 12.58 -6.34 1.70
C ARG A 42 13.45 -5.22 1.10
N GLY A 43 12.87 -4.36 0.27
CA GLY A 43 13.60 -3.22 -0.33
C GLY A 43 14.07 -2.24 0.72
N GLY A 44 13.23 -1.92 1.70
CA GLY A 44 13.58 -1.03 2.80
C GLY A 44 14.73 -1.57 3.65
N SER A 45 14.76 -2.88 3.95
CA SER A 45 15.85 -3.49 4.72
C SER A 45 17.18 -3.47 3.97
N LEU A 46 17.16 -3.64 2.65
CA LEU A 46 18.36 -3.57 1.82
C LEU A 46 18.95 -2.14 1.79
N VAL A 47 18.11 -1.12 1.61
CA VAL A 47 18.54 0.29 1.67
C VAL A 47 19.10 0.62 3.07
N PHE A 48 18.41 0.21 4.12
CA PHE A 48 18.86 0.38 5.50
C PHE A 48 20.23 -0.27 5.74
N ALA A 49 20.41 -1.52 5.30
CA ALA A 49 21.68 -2.25 5.44
C ALA A 49 22.81 -1.54 4.67
N TRP A 50 22.55 -1.10 3.44
CA TRP A 50 23.52 -0.35 2.64
C TRP A 50 23.95 0.94 3.33
N MET A 51 23.02 1.75 3.82
CA MET A 51 23.30 2.97 4.58
C MET A 51 24.12 2.70 5.86
N CYS A 52 23.84 1.57 6.54
CA CYS A 52 24.60 1.17 7.73
C CYS A 52 26.03 0.75 7.40
N MET A 53 26.25 0.12 6.25
CA MET A 53 27.57 -0.36 5.82
C MET A 53 28.45 0.76 5.26
N THR A 54 27.86 1.65 4.48
CA THR A 54 28.60 2.73 3.80
C THR A 54 28.75 3.98 4.68
N GLY A 55 27.80 4.22 5.56
CA GLY A 55 27.70 5.48 6.30
C GLY A 55 27.10 6.62 5.49
N GLU A 56 26.67 6.37 4.26
CA GLU A 56 26.09 7.36 3.36
C GLU A 56 24.59 7.53 3.57
N GLU A 57 24.00 8.61 3.04
CA GLU A 57 22.56 8.84 3.06
C GLU A 57 21.87 7.94 2.01
N ASN A 58 20.58 7.73 2.17
CA ASN A 58 19.75 6.99 1.22
C ASN A 58 19.78 7.68 -0.16
N PRO A 59 20.29 7.04 -1.20
CA PRO A 59 20.38 7.65 -2.52
C PRO A 59 18.99 8.01 -3.11
N PHE A 60 17.94 7.25 -2.79
CA PHE A 60 16.58 7.58 -3.23
C PHE A 60 15.98 8.79 -2.50
N TYR A 61 16.50 9.14 -1.34
CA TYR A 61 16.17 10.37 -0.63
C TYR A 61 17.02 11.54 -1.13
N GLU A 62 18.33 11.34 -1.21
CA GLU A 62 19.30 12.39 -1.54
C GLU A 62 19.11 12.90 -2.98
N TYR A 63 18.88 12.00 -3.94
CA TYR A 63 18.70 12.33 -5.35
C TYR A 63 17.22 12.27 -5.79
N TYR A 64 16.28 12.56 -4.86
CA TYR A 64 14.87 12.42 -5.14
C TYR A 64 14.38 13.31 -6.27
N ASP A 65 14.88 14.56 -6.36
CA ASP A 65 14.51 15.49 -7.43
C ASP A 65 14.96 14.98 -8.82
N GLU A 66 16.17 14.40 -8.90
CA GLU A 66 16.64 13.78 -10.15
C GLU A 66 15.78 12.57 -10.56
N ILE A 67 15.36 11.77 -9.58
CA ILE A 67 14.45 10.66 -9.82
C ILE A 67 13.10 11.15 -10.34
N LEU A 68 12.57 12.24 -9.78
CA LEU A 68 11.34 12.86 -10.27
C LEU A 68 11.48 13.34 -11.72
N ASP A 69 12.62 13.91 -12.09
CA ASP A 69 12.87 14.35 -13.46
C ASP A 69 12.92 13.18 -14.45
N ILE A 70 13.58 12.07 -14.06
CA ILE A 70 13.56 10.83 -14.84
C ILE A 70 12.12 10.33 -15.02
N CYS A 71 11.37 10.28 -13.93
CA CYS A 71 9.98 9.78 -13.98
C CYS A 71 9.08 10.65 -14.86
N ARG A 72 9.28 11.98 -14.88
CA ARG A 72 8.57 12.88 -15.80
C ARG A 72 8.97 12.66 -17.25
N GLU A 73 10.27 12.48 -17.52
CA GLU A 73 10.80 12.30 -18.87
C GLU A 73 10.23 11.03 -19.53
N TYR A 74 10.04 9.97 -18.76
CA TYR A 74 9.61 8.65 -19.24
C TYR A 74 8.17 8.27 -18.86
N ASP A 75 7.40 9.19 -18.29
CA ASP A 75 6.02 8.95 -17.83
C ASP A 75 5.87 7.79 -16.86
N VAL A 76 6.79 7.68 -15.89
CA VAL A 76 6.84 6.61 -14.88
C VAL A 76 6.19 7.08 -13.59
N THR A 77 5.30 6.28 -13.03
CA THR A 77 4.68 6.54 -11.73
C THR A 77 5.60 6.10 -10.59
N ILE A 78 5.76 6.93 -9.54
CA ILE A 78 6.48 6.55 -8.33
C ILE A 78 5.48 6.02 -7.29
N SER A 79 5.70 4.78 -6.86
CA SER A 79 5.11 4.19 -5.67
C SER A 79 6.09 4.36 -4.49
N LEU A 80 5.72 5.14 -3.48
CA LEU A 80 6.57 5.35 -2.31
C LEU A 80 6.45 4.18 -1.35
N GLY A 81 7.52 3.40 -1.23
CA GLY A 81 7.59 2.24 -0.37
C GLY A 81 7.74 2.62 1.11
N ASP A 82 6.87 2.10 1.97
CA ASP A 82 6.98 2.25 3.42
C ASP A 82 7.90 1.17 4.01
N ALA A 83 9.12 1.57 4.35
CA ALA A 83 10.11 0.67 4.92
C ALA A 83 9.98 0.48 6.43
N CYS A 84 9.42 1.46 7.13
CA CYS A 84 9.46 1.55 8.59
C CYS A 84 8.15 1.17 9.27
N ARG A 85 7.17 0.68 8.53
CA ARG A 85 5.89 0.23 9.07
C ARG A 85 6.09 -0.81 10.18
N PRO A 86 5.22 -0.85 11.22
CA PRO A 86 5.32 -1.84 12.28
C PRO A 86 5.11 -3.26 11.73
N GLY A 87 5.94 -4.20 12.19
CA GLY A 87 5.90 -5.59 11.75
C GLY A 87 4.97 -6.48 12.57
N CYS A 88 4.53 -6.00 13.74
CA CYS A 88 3.65 -6.74 14.65
C CYS A 88 2.93 -5.82 15.62
N LEU A 89 1.80 -6.31 16.18
CA LEU A 89 0.99 -5.57 17.16
C LEU A 89 1.74 -5.26 18.47
N ALA A 90 2.77 -6.03 18.78
CA ALA A 90 3.55 -5.85 20.00
C ALA A 90 4.61 -4.75 19.90
N GLU A 91 4.75 -4.08 18.78
CA GLU A 91 5.47 -2.82 18.64
C GLU A 91 4.58 -1.69 19.17
N LYS A 92 4.53 -1.61 20.50
CA LYS A 92 3.65 -0.73 21.27
C LYS A 92 3.81 0.73 20.87
N ASP A 93 2.73 1.45 21.09
CA ASP A 93 2.51 2.89 20.90
C ASP A 93 2.24 3.31 19.44
N VAL A 94 2.22 2.37 18.49
CA VAL A 94 1.70 2.61 17.14
C VAL A 94 0.47 1.74 16.92
N GLN A 95 -0.65 2.37 16.63
CA GLN A 95 -1.82 1.65 16.15
C GLN A 95 -1.52 1.08 14.78
N VAL A 96 -1.74 -0.22 14.59
CA VAL A 96 -1.58 -0.87 13.30
C VAL A 96 -2.94 -1.26 12.76
N MET A 97 -3.11 -1.07 11.48
CA MET A 97 -4.22 -1.55 10.69
C MET A 97 -3.68 -2.55 9.68
N VAL A 98 -4.34 -3.69 9.55
CA VAL A 98 -3.97 -4.71 8.58
C VAL A 98 -4.72 -4.43 7.29
N GLU A 99 -4.03 -4.38 6.19
CA GLU A 99 -4.63 -4.26 4.87
C GLU A 99 -4.94 -5.64 4.30
N GLY A 100 -6.11 -5.79 3.75
CA GLY A 100 -6.60 -7.03 3.16
C GLY A 100 -6.69 -6.99 1.64
N PRO A 101 -7.22 -8.06 1.02
CA PRO A 101 -7.28 -8.18 -0.42
C PRO A 101 -8.22 -7.15 -1.05
N GLY A 102 -7.81 -6.61 -2.19
CA GLY A 102 -8.64 -5.75 -3.04
C GLY A 102 -9.47 -6.52 -4.05
N HIS A 103 -8.97 -7.68 -4.49
CA HIS A 103 -9.64 -8.56 -5.44
C HIS A 103 -9.72 -9.96 -4.85
N VAL A 104 -10.93 -10.44 -4.61
CA VAL A 104 -11.15 -11.78 -4.07
C VAL A 104 -12.55 -12.28 -4.46
N PRO A 105 -12.72 -13.52 -4.89
CA PRO A 105 -14.04 -14.10 -5.16
C PRO A 105 -14.97 -13.96 -3.96
N LEU A 106 -16.24 -13.71 -4.23
CA LEU A 106 -17.25 -13.43 -3.19
C LEU A 106 -17.32 -14.49 -2.10
N ASP A 107 -17.22 -15.76 -2.47
CA ASP A 107 -17.22 -16.91 -1.55
C ASP A 107 -15.99 -17.01 -0.64
N GLN A 108 -14.93 -16.26 -0.95
CA GLN A 108 -13.69 -16.23 -0.17
C GLN A 108 -13.58 -15.02 0.76
N VAL A 109 -14.45 -14.02 0.61
CA VAL A 109 -14.39 -12.79 1.43
C VAL A 109 -14.48 -13.14 2.92
N GLU A 110 -15.48 -13.89 3.34
CA GLU A 110 -15.66 -14.28 4.74
C GLU A 110 -14.49 -15.10 5.28
N ALA A 111 -13.95 -16.02 4.47
CA ALA A 111 -12.79 -16.83 4.85
C ALA A 111 -11.55 -15.97 5.12
N ASN A 112 -11.28 -14.98 4.27
CA ASN A 112 -10.18 -14.02 4.46
C ASN A 112 -10.35 -13.21 5.76
N MET A 113 -11.60 -12.77 6.06
CA MET A 113 -11.90 -12.04 7.30
C MET A 113 -11.61 -12.90 8.53
N LYS A 114 -12.05 -14.16 8.53
CA LYS A 114 -11.83 -15.11 9.65
C LYS A 114 -10.35 -15.42 9.87
N VAL A 115 -9.59 -15.60 8.78
CA VAL A 115 -8.14 -15.82 8.84
C VAL A 115 -7.44 -14.61 9.46
N GLN A 116 -7.77 -13.41 9.02
CA GLN A 116 -7.19 -12.18 9.58
C GLN A 116 -7.50 -12.04 11.06
N GLN A 117 -8.74 -12.22 11.48
CA GLN A 117 -9.15 -12.14 12.87
C GLN A 117 -8.40 -13.14 13.76
N SER A 118 -8.20 -14.35 13.26
CA SER A 118 -7.46 -15.40 13.96
C SER A 118 -5.99 -15.09 14.12
N ILE A 119 -5.34 -14.58 13.07
CA ILE A 119 -3.88 -14.35 13.06
C ILE A 119 -3.54 -13.00 13.69
N CYS A 120 -4.31 -11.96 13.42
CA CYS A 120 -3.99 -10.58 13.79
C CYS A 120 -4.59 -10.14 15.13
N GLN A 121 -5.19 -11.04 15.88
CA GLN A 121 -5.60 -10.85 17.28
C GLN A 121 -6.42 -9.55 17.51
N GLY A 122 -7.37 -9.27 16.62
CA GLY A 122 -8.26 -8.11 16.73
C GLY A 122 -7.71 -6.79 16.18
N ALA A 123 -6.60 -6.80 15.44
CA ALA A 123 -6.17 -5.61 14.71
C ALA A 123 -7.25 -5.20 13.69
N PRO A 124 -7.54 -3.88 13.55
CA PRO A 124 -8.46 -3.40 12.53
C PRO A 124 -8.09 -3.89 11.15
N PHE A 125 -9.07 -4.35 10.38
CA PHE A 125 -8.88 -4.84 9.03
C PHE A 125 -9.45 -3.83 8.02
N TYR A 126 -8.57 -3.30 7.18
CA TYR A 126 -8.88 -2.42 6.08
C TYR A 126 -8.93 -3.24 4.79
N VAL A 127 -10.00 -3.14 4.03
CA VAL A 127 -10.15 -3.84 2.75
C VAL A 127 -10.46 -2.87 1.63
N LEU A 128 -9.92 -3.12 0.44
CA LEU A 128 -10.23 -2.39 -0.77
C LEU A 128 -11.41 -3.05 -1.46
N GLY A 129 -12.59 -2.62 -1.15
CA GLY A 129 -13.81 -3.22 -1.63
C GLY A 129 -14.32 -4.31 -0.68
N PRO A 130 -14.05 -5.61 -0.90
CA PRO A 130 -13.35 -6.24 -2.04
C PRO A 130 -14.11 -6.24 -3.35
N ILE A 131 -13.38 -6.10 -4.44
CA ILE A 131 -13.91 -6.26 -5.80
C ILE A 131 -14.06 -7.77 -6.06
N VAL A 132 -15.28 -8.22 -6.26
CA VAL A 132 -15.61 -9.66 -6.25
C VAL A 132 -15.73 -10.29 -7.65
N THR A 133 -15.63 -9.48 -8.69
CA THR A 133 -15.64 -9.91 -10.08
C THR A 133 -15.06 -8.84 -11.00
N ASP A 134 -14.41 -9.25 -12.06
CA ASP A 134 -13.80 -8.38 -13.08
C ASP A 134 -14.68 -8.24 -14.34
N VAL A 135 -15.93 -8.72 -14.29
CA VAL A 135 -16.81 -8.78 -15.47
C VAL A 135 -17.36 -7.43 -15.92
N ALA A 136 -17.24 -6.38 -15.09
CA ALA A 136 -17.93 -5.12 -15.30
C ALA A 136 -16.99 -3.90 -15.19
N PRO A 137 -16.08 -3.66 -16.16
CA PRO A 137 -15.27 -2.45 -16.19
C PRO A 137 -16.13 -1.18 -16.12
N GLY A 138 -15.75 -0.22 -15.30
CA GLY A 138 -16.52 0.99 -15.03
C GLY A 138 -17.63 0.84 -13.98
N TYR A 139 -17.81 -0.35 -13.42
CA TYR A 139 -18.76 -0.65 -12.34
C TYR A 139 -18.08 -1.21 -11.09
N ASP A 140 -16.76 -1.04 -10.96
CA ASP A 140 -15.98 -1.57 -9.84
C ASP A 140 -16.46 -1.06 -8.48
N HIS A 141 -17.02 0.13 -8.39
CA HIS A 141 -17.67 0.66 -7.20
C HIS A 141 -18.87 -0.18 -6.76
N ILE A 142 -19.62 -0.80 -7.69
CA ILE A 142 -20.75 -1.68 -7.38
C ILE A 142 -20.25 -3.05 -6.93
N THR A 143 -19.30 -3.65 -7.67
CA THR A 143 -18.73 -4.96 -7.33
C THR A 143 -18.00 -4.92 -5.99
N SER A 144 -17.32 -3.80 -5.72
CA SER A 144 -16.69 -3.48 -4.44
C SER A 144 -17.71 -3.32 -3.30
N ALA A 145 -18.86 -2.69 -3.55
CA ALA A 145 -19.90 -2.56 -2.53
C ALA A 145 -20.49 -3.94 -2.14
N ILE A 146 -20.63 -4.86 -3.11
CA ILE A 146 -21.10 -6.22 -2.83
C ILE A 146 -20.12 -6.96 -1.91
N GLY A 147 -18.84 -6.96 -2.26
CA GLY A 147 -17.80 -7.58 -1.43
C GLY A 147 -17.60 -6.84 -0.10
N GLY A 148 -17.72 -5.51 -0.12
CA GLY A 148 -17.63 -4.65 1.06
C GLY A 148 -18.72 -4.96 2.10
N ALA A 149 -19.96 -5.20 1.66
CA ALA A 149 -21.05 -5.58 2.57
C ALA A 149 -20.77 -6.93 3.26
N VAL A 150 -20.27 -7.93 2.51
CA VAL A 150 -19.87 -9.22 3.09
C VAL A 150 -18.67 -9.06 4.03
N ALA A 151 -17.68 -8.26 3.65
CA ALA A 151 -16.53 -7.98 4.50
C ALA A 151 -16.92 -7.25 5.79
N ALA A 152 -17.76 -6.21 5.71
CA ALA A 152 -18.26 -5.47 6.86
C ALA A 152 -19.05 -6.39 7.81
N MET A 153 -19.97 -7.18 7.29
CA MET A 153 -20.72 -8.18 8.06
C MET A 153 -19.78 -9.20 8.74
N SER A 154 -18.64 -9.50 8.11
CA SER A 154 -17.64 -10.46 8.62
C SER A 154 -16.58 -9.82 9.50
N GLY A 155 -16.65 -8.51 9.81
CA GLY A 155 -15.81 -7.82 10.78
C GLY A 155 -14.71 -6.94 10.18
N ALA A 156 -14.81 -6.50 8.93
CA ALA A 156 -13.94 -5.46 8.42
C ALA A 156 -14.14 -4.15 9.21
N ALA A 157 -13.05 -3.53 9.61
CA ALA A 157 -13.09 -2.27 10.36
C ALA A 157 -13.17 -1.04 9.44
N PHE A 158 -12.63 -1.16 8.22
CA PHE A 158 -12.60 -0.10 7.22
C PHE A 158 -12.84 -0.65 5.82
N LEU A 159 -13.67 0.05 5.07
CA LEU A 159 -13.85 -0.16 3.64
C LEU A 159 -13.20 0.98 2.87
N CYS A 160 -12.22 0.69 2.01
CA CYS A 160 -11.78 1.66 1.02
C CYS A 160 -12.83 1.78 -0.07
N TYR A 161 -13.15 3.00 -0.48
CA TYR A 161 -14.02 3.18 -1.63
C TYR A 161 -13.27 2.85 -2.92
N VAL A 162 -14.02 2.36 -3.89
CA VAL A 162 -13.56 2.10 -5.25
C VAL A 162 -14.41 2.96 -6.19
N THR A 163 -13.80 3.54 -7.20
CA THR A 163 -14.50 4.43 -8.14
C THR A 163 -14.92 3.70 -9.41
N PRO A 164 -15.89 4.24 -10.20
CA PRO A 164 -16.17 3.72 -11.54
C PRO A 164 -14.96 3.75 -12.47
N ALA A 165 -14.01 4.64 -12.22
CA ALA A 165 -12.80 4.79 -13.02
C ALA A 165 -11.67 3.83 -12.63
N GLU A 166 -11.86 3.00 -11.59
CA GLU A 166 -10.85 2.03 -11.15
C GLU A 166 -10.39 1.16 -12.32
N HIS A 167 -9.08 0.95 -12.44
CA HIS A 167 -8.43 0.24 -13.56
C HIS A 167 -8.58 0.88 -14.96
N LEU A 168 -9.32 1.98 -15.11
CA LEU A 168 -9.59 2.60 -16.40
C LEU A 168 -8.92 3.96 -16.58
N ALA A 169 -8.97 4.82 -15.56
CA ALA A 169 -8.46 6.19 -15.61
C ALA A 169 -8.32 6.79 -14.20
N LEU A 170 -7.76 7.99 -14.14
CA LEU A 170 -7.83 8.79 -12.92
C LEU A 170 -9.28 9.23 -12.68
N PRO A 171 -9.81 9.03 -11.45
CA PRO A 171 -11.19 9.38 -11.13
C PRO A 171 -11.38 10.91 -11.12
N ASN A 172 -12.49 11.35 -11.63
CA ASN A 172 -12.99 12.71 -11.45
C ASN A 172 -13.80 12.85 -10.14
N LEU A 173 -14.28 14.06 -9.82
CA LEU A 173 -15.02 14.31 -8.59
C LEU A 173 -16.31 13.48 -8.47
N GLU A 174 -17.02 13.27 -9.57
CA GLU A 174 -18.27 12.49 -9.58
C GLU A 174 -17.98 10.99 -9.37
N ASP A 175 -16.91 10.47 -9.99
CA ASP A 175 -16.45 9.10 -9.75
C ASP A 175 -16.13 8.86 -8.26
N VAL A 176 -15.41 9.80 -7.63
CA VAL A 176 -15.09 9.72 -6.19
C VAL A 176 -16.36 9.73 -5.35
N LYS A 177 -17.32 10.60 -5.67
CA LYS A 177 -18.59 10.67 -4.97
C LYS A 177 -19.40 9.37 -5.10
N GLN A 178 -19.46 8.78 -6.28
CA GLN A 178 -20.14 7.50 -6.50
C GLN A 178 -19.47 6.37 -5.72
N GLY A 179 -18.14 6.30 -5.72
CA GLY A 179 -17.39 5.31 -4.95
C GLY A 179 -17.62 5.42 -3.44
N ILE A 180 -17.59 6.65 -2.90
CA ILE A 180 -17.88 6.88 -1.48
C ILE A 180 -19.31 6.49 -1.13
N MET A 181 -20.28 6.82 -1.97
CA MET A 181 -21.68 6.46 -1.73
C MET A 181 -21.88 4.94 -1.78
N ALA A 182 -21.27 4.26 -2.74
CA ALA A 182 -21.32 2.80 -2.84
C ALA A 182 -20.74 2.12 -1.57
N SER A 183 -19.58 2.58 -1.09
CA SER A 183 -18.98 2.06 0.14
C SER A 183 -19.80 2.36 1.39
N LYS A 184 -20.44 3.53 1.47
CA LYS A 184 -21.36 3.85 2.58
C LYS A 184 -22.63 3.00 2.59
N ILE A 185 -23.11 2.59 1.42
CA ILE A 185 -24.27 1.70 1.31
C ILE A 185 -23.90 0.27 1.73
N ALA A 186 -22.64 -0.13 1.47
CA ALA A 186 -22.13 -1.44 1.81
C ALA A 186 -21.86 -1.63 3.31
N ALA A 187 -21.46 -0.54 4.01
CA ALA A 187 -21.14 -0.54 5.45
C ALA A 187 -22.38 -0.46 6.32
#